data_72d28698d04edf4b9d17cda889d9dc56
#
_entry.id   72d28698d04edf4b9d17cda889d9dc56
#
_cell.length_a   1.000
_cell.length_b   1.000
_cell.length_c   1.000
_cell.angle_alpha   90.00
_cell.angle_beta   90.00
_cell.angle_gamma   90.00
#
_symmetry.space_group_name_H-M   'P 1'
#
loop_
_entity.id
_entity.type
_entity.pdbx_description
1 polymer ?
#
loop_
_entity_poly.entity_id
_entity_poly.type
_entity_poly.pdbx_seq_one_letter_code
_entity_poly.pdbx_strand_id
1 'polypeptide(L)'
;MWKFRKKNKSKIKLINENIFKIKKDKLFKNFDGQIIFLENIRFYEEEEKNDINFSKQLASLADLYVNDAFSCSHRAHASISKITEFLPSFAGLQLETEINALKKVTSEIKRPVTCIIGGSKISTKINLIKNLIPKFDNIVVVGGMANNILSYKGNLIGKSIK
;
A
#
# COMPACT_ATOMS: atom_id res chain seq x y z
N MET A 1 13.72 -12.53 4.27
CA MET A 1 15.15 -12.16 4.14
C MET A 1 16.00 -13.22 3.44
N TRP A 2 15.97 -14.49 3.86
CA TRP A 2 16.77 -15.57 3.24
C TRP A 2 16.49 -15.78 1.75
N LYS A 3 15.21 -15.78 1.31
CA LYS A 3 14.82 -15.90 -0.10
C LYS A 3 15.32 -14.74 -0.97
N PHE A 4 15.29 -13.51 -0.45
CA PHE A 4 15.76 -12.31 -1.14
C PHE A 4 17.27 -12.35 -1.37
N ARG A 5 18.04 -12.72 -0.33
CA ARG A 5 19.50 -12.88 -0.42
C ARG A 5 19.91 -13.91 -1.45
N LYS A 6 19.24 -15.07 -1.50
CA LYS A 6 19.52 -16.15 -2.45
C LYS A 6 19.28 -15.73 -3.89
N LYS A 7 18.24 -14.91 -4.16
CA LYS A 7 17.89 -14.44 -5.50
C LYS A 7 18.86 -13.36 -6.01
N ASN A 8 19.25 -12.41 -5.18
CA ASN A 8 20.01 -11.23 -5.61
C ASN A 8 21.50 -11.30 -5.35
N LYS A 9 21.99 -12.36 -4.67
CA LYS A 9 23.42 -12.53 -4.26
C LYS A 9 24.00 -11.36 -3.47
N SER A 10 23.18 -10.41 -3.02
CA SER A 10 23.58 -9.23 -2.26
C SER A 10 23.74 -9.53 -0.77
N LYS A 11 24.75 -8.94 -0.16
CA LYS A 11 24.85 -8.96 1.30
C LYS A 11 23.76 -8.08 1.89
N ILE A 12 23.06 -8.57 2.89
CA ILE A 12 21.95 -7.89 3.54
C ILE A 12 22.18 -7.89 5.04
N LYS A 13 22.05 -6.75 5.68
CA LYS A 13 22.12 -6.56 7.12
C LYS A 13 20.73 -6.26 7.65
N LEU A 14 20.26 -7.04 8.63
CA LEU A 14 19.08 -6.71 9.42
C LEU A 14 19.50 -5.90 10.64
N ILE A 15 18.84 -4.78 10.86
CA ILE A 15 19.00 -3.96 12.08
C ILE A 15 17.78 -4.19 12.96
N ASN A 16 18.03 -4.78 14.11
CA ASN A 16 17.02 -5.16 15.10
C ASN A 16 17.11 -4.27 16.37
N GLU A 17 17.69 -3.09 16.21
CA GLU A 17 17.81 -2.10 17.27
C GLU A 17 16.60 -1.16 17.27
N ASN A 18 16.33 -0.56 18.43
CA ASN A 18 15.30 0.47 18.52
C ASN A 18 15.64 1.64 17.57
N ILE A 19 14.67 2.03 16.73
CA ILE A 19 14.84 3.00 15.65
C ILE A 19 15.40 4.34 16.17
N PHE A 20 15.00 4.78 17.35
CA PHE A 20 15.46 6.03 17.97
C PHE A 20 16.94 6.01 18.41
N LYS A 21 17.57 4.83 18.45
CA LYS A 21 18.99 4.66 18.77
C LYS A 21 19.87 4.52 17.55
N ILE A 22 19.27 4.34 16.36
CA ILE A 22 20.00 4.16 15.11
C ILE A 22 20.48 5.52 14.61
N LYS A 23 21.75 5.58 14.19
CA LYS A 23 22.36 6.76 13.54
C LYS A 23 22.83 6.38 12.15
N LYS A 24 22.70 7.29 11.19
CA LYS A 24 23.04 7.10 9.78
C LYS A 24 24.50 6.63 9.59
N ASP A 25 25.44 7.23 10.28
CA ASP A 25 26.88 6.90 10.23
C ASP A 25 27.19 5.47 10.67
N LYS A 26 26.32 4.86 11.48
CA LYS A 26 26.48 3.49 11.98
C LYS A 26 25.83 2.44 11.12
N LEU A 27 24.95 2.82 10.19
CA LEU A 27 24.19 1.87 9.38
C LEU A 27 25.11 0.92 8.59
N PHE A 28 26.09 1.50 7.89
CA PHE A 28 27.04 0.75 7.05
C PHE A 28 28.38 0.45 7.75
N LYS A 29 28.53 0.80 9.02
CA LYS A 29 29.76 0.54 9.77
C LYS A 29 30.02 -0.96 9.83
N ASN A 30 31.25 -1.36 9.44
CA ASN A 30 31.67 -2.77 9.36
C ASN A 30 30.75 -3.66 8.49
N PHE A 31 30.12 -3.07 7.47
CA PHE A 31 29.27 -3.78 6.53
C PHE A 31 29.55 -3.31 5.10
N ASP A 32 30.04 -4.22 4.28
CA ASP A 32 30.40 -4.00 2.88
C ASP A 32 29.27 -4.31 1.88
N GLY A 33 28.05 -4.51 2.39
CA GLY A 33 26.87 -4.74 1.58
C GLY A 33 26.12 -3.44 1.28
N GLN A 34 25.14 -3.55 0.39
CA GLN A 34 24.37 -2.40 -0.11
C GLN A 34 22.95 -2.29 0.48
N ILE A 35 22.49 -3.37 1.13
CA ILE A 35 21.08 -3.45 1.55
C ILE A 35 21.02 -3.61 3.06
N ILE A 36 20.29 -2.70 3.68
CA ILE A 36 19.93 -2.74 5.10
C ILE A 36 18.43 -2.89 5.21
N PHE A 37 17.99 -3.83 6.05
CA PHE A 37 16.62 -3.94 6.49
C PHE A 37 16.51 -3.44 7.91
N LEU A 38 15.59 -2.56 8.15
CA LEU A 38 15.12 -2.25 9.49
C LEU A 38 14.12 -3.33 9.93
N GLU A 39 13.99 -3.54 11.22
CA GLU A 39 12.93 -4.37 11.78
C GLU A 39 11.56 -3.77 11.46
N ASN A 40 10.52 -4.56 11.60
CA ASN A 40 9.16 -4.15 11.28
C ASN A 40 8.76 -2.87 12.03
N ILE A 41 8.69 -1.77 11.30
CA ILE A 41 8.39 -0.45 11.87
C ILE A 41 6.98 -0.34 12.46
N ARG A 42 6.07 -1.26 12.13
CA ARG A 42 4.72 -1.32 12.73
C ARG A 42 4.72 -1.88 14.16
N PHE A 43 5.86 -2.29 14.68
CA PHE A 43 6.03 -2.53 16.13
C PHE A 43 6.03 -1.22 16.94
N TYR A 44 6.13 -0.07 16.27
CA TYR A 44 6.04 1.25 16.85
C TYR A 44 4.65 1.83 16.59
N GLU A 45 3.93 2.20 17.65
CA GLU A 45 2.62 2.85 17.52
C GLU A 45 2.70 4.18 16.77
N GLU A 46 3.84 4.85 16.87
CA GLU A 46 4.16 6.12 16.22
C GLU A 46 4.07 6.01 14.69
N GLU A 47 4.32 4.83 14.11
CA GLU A 47 4.17 4.58 12.68
C GLU A 47 2.71 4.78 12.24
N GLU A 48 1.77 4.12 12.91
CA GLU A 48 0.35 4.21 12.57
C GLU A 48 -0.28 5.57 12.97
N LYS A 49 0.26 6.21 14.00
CA LYS A 49 -0.15 7.56 14.45
C LYS A 49 0.37 8.68 13.57
N ASN A 50 1.16 8.35 12.53
CA ASN A 50 1.81 9.35 11.66
C ASN A 50 2.65 10.38 12.45
N ASP A 51 3.37 9.91 13.47
CA ASP A 51 4.10 10.75 14.42
C ASP A 51 5.26 11.50 13.76
N ILE A 52 5.39 12.78 14.10
CA ILE A 52 6.37 13.67 13.50
C ILE A 52 7.80 13.33 13.94
N ASN A 53 8.01 12.95 15.21
CA ASN A 53 9.35 12.66 15.73
C ASN A 53 9.87 11.35 15.20
N PHE A 54 8.98 10.35 15.09
CA PHE A 54 9.29 9.08 14.46
C PHE A 54 9.64 9.28 12.98
N SER A 55 8.90 10.10 12.25
CA SER A 55 9.17 10.42 10.85
C SER A 55 10.51 11.15 10.67
N LYS A 56 10.83 12.11 11.55
CA LYS A 56 12.14 12.79 11.57
C LYS A 56 13.27 11.80 11.82
N GLN A 57 13.08 10.87 12.75
CA GLN A 57 14.08 9.85 13.04
C GLN A 57 14.30 8.93 11.83
N LEU A 58 13.25 8.46 11.16
CA LEU A 58 13.36 7.70 9.92
C LEU A 58 14.08 8.51 8.83
N ALA A 59 13.67 9.75 8.63
CA ALA A 59 14.27 10.64 7.64
C ALA A 59 15.76 10.91 7.90
N SER A 60 16.18 10.96 9.16
CA SER A 60 17.58 11.16 9.52
C SER A 60 18.53 10.03 9.05
N LEU A 61 17.96 8.88 8.69
CA LEU A 61 18.72 7.71 8.26
C LEU A 61 19.02 7.68 6.74
N ALA A 62 18.42 8.57 5.96
CA ALA A 62 18.52 8.57 4.51
C ALA A 62 18.73 9.97 3.93
N ASP A 63 19.02 10.07 2.64
CA ASP A 63 19.15 11.32 1.90
C ASP A 63 17.94 11.58 1.00
N LEU A 64 17.22 10.51 0.64
CA LEU A 64 16.01 10.58 -0.15
C LEU A 64 15.07 9.41 0.24
N TYR A 65 13.81 9.58 -0.09
CA TYR A 65 12.78 8.58 0.14
C TYR A 65 12.19 8.09 -1.19
N VAL A 66 12.01 6.77 -1.31
CA VAL A 66 11.33 6.17 -2.44
C VAL A 66 10.17 5.32 -1.92
N ASN A 67 8.94 5.68 -2.29
CA ASN A 67 7.78 4.82 -2.06
C ASN A 67 7.61 3.86 -3.23
N ASP A 68 7.77 2.56 -2.98
CA ASP A 68 7.55 1.52 -3.98
C ASP A 68 6.48 0.50 -3.52
N ALA A 69 5.59 0.92 -2.61
CA ALA A 69 4.55 0.11 -2.00
C ALA A 69 3.15 0.68 -2.24
N PHE A 70 2.60 0.50 -3.45
CA PHE A 70 1.28 0.99 -3.84
C PHE A 70 0.18 0.57 -2.85
N SER A 71 0.19 -0.69 -2.42
CA SER A 71 -0.83 -1.24 -1.51
C SER A 71 -0.93 -0.54 -0.16
N CYS A 72 0.13 0.14 0.28
CA CYS A 72 0.19 0.90 1.53
C CYS A 72 0.00 2.40 1.34
N SER A 73 0.07 2.92 0.10
CA SER A 73 0.11 4.37 -0.20
C SER A 73 -1.17 5.12 0.19
N HIS A 74 -2.27 4.42 0.45
CA HIS A 74 -3.51 5.00 0.94
C HIS A 74 -3.53 5.28 2.46
N ARG A 75 -2.48 4.90 3.18
CA ARG A 75 -2.38 5.03 4.64
C ARG A 75 -1.61 6.28 5.03
N ALA A 76 -2.15 7.04 5.99
CA ALA A 76 -1.46 8.17 6.60
C ALA A 76 -0.51 7.69 7.71
N HIS A 77 0.52 6.91 7.36
CA HIS A 77 1.52 6.40 8.28
C HIS A 77 2.80 7.25 8.22
N ALA A 78 3.59 7.24 9.29
CA ALA A 78 4.81 8.02 9.41
C ALA A 78 5.80 7.76 8.28
N SER A 79 6.04 6.50 7.93
CA SER A 79 6.95 6.08 6.85
C SER A 79 6.39 6.27 5.44
N ILE A 80 5.12 6.64 5.27
CA ILE A 80 4.47 6.81 3.97
C ILE A 80 4.11 8.27 3.72
N SER A 81 3.49 8.93 4.69
CA SER A 81 2.98 10.29 4.57
C SER A 81 3.95 11.30 5.17
N LYS A 82 4.16 11.26 6.49
CA LYS A 82 4.91 12.31 7.19
C LYS A 82 6.38 12.37 6.81
N ILE A 83 7.01 11.27 6.44
CA ILE A 83 8.42 11.23 6.02
C ILE A 83 8.68 12.11 4.79
N THR A 84 7.68 12.28 3.92
CA THR A 84 7.80 13.10 2.69
C THR A 84 7.97 14.58 2.97
N GLU A 85 7.66 15.02 4.19
CA GLU A 85 7.89 16.42 4.60
C GLU A 85 9.36 16.71 4.95
N PHE A 86 10.18 15.68 5.14
CA PHE A 86 11.56 15.79 5.60
C PHE A 86 12.61 15.35 4.57
N LEU A 87 12.20 14.65 3.52
CA LEU A 87 13.11 14.15 2.48
C LEU A 87 12.57 14.41 1.07
N PRO A 88 13.46 14.64 0.09
CA PRO A 88 13.09 14.52 -1.32
C PRO A 88 12.45 13.15 -1.57
N SER A 89 11.24 13.13 -2.13
CA SER A 89 10.40 11.93 -2.19
C SER A 89 10.03 11.60 -3.62
N PHE A 90 10.14 10.32 -3.98
CA PHE A 90 9.94 9.82 -5.32
C PHE A 90 9.08 8.56 -5.32
N ALA A 91 8.41 8.31 -6.44
CA ALA A 91 7.77 7.01 -6.70
C ALA A 91 8.82 6.00 -7.16
N GLY A 92 8.75 4.78 -6.64
CA GLY A 92 9.52 3.66 -7.16
C GLY A 92 8.90 3.07 -8.42
N LEU A 93 9.63 2.21 -9.11
CA LEU A 93 9.23 1.63 -10.40
C LEU A 93 7.95 0.79 -10.31
N GLN A 94 7.75 0.07 -9.21
CA GLN A 94 6.54 -0.72 -9.00
C GLN A 94 5.34 0.20 -8.77
N LEU A 95 5.49 1.25 -7.96
CA LEU A 95 4.45 2.24 -7.72
C LEU A 95 4.05 2.95 -9.03
N GLU A 96 5.02 3.34 -9.85
CA GLU A 96 4.78 3.95 -11.16
C GLU A 96 4.01 3.00 -12.08
N THR A 97 4.38 1.72 -12.13
CA THR A 97 3.70 0.69 -12.94
C THR A 97 2.24 0.55 -12.53
N GLU A 98 1.96 0.46 -11.23
CA GLU A 98 0.60 0.36 -10.68
C GLU A 98 -0.24 1.61 -11.01
N ILE A 99 0.33 2.81 -10.83
CA ILE A 99 -0.35 4.07 -11.18
C ILE A 99 -0.67 4.13 -12.67
N ASN A 100 0.28 3.76 -13.53
CA ASN A 100 0.07 3.77 -14.98
C ASN A 100 -0.98 2.74 -15.41
N ALA A 101 -1.02 1.57 -14.77
CA ALA A 101 -2.08 0.59 -15.01
C ALA A 101 -3.46 1.13 -14.64
N LEU A 102 -3.57 1.81 -13.49
CA LEU A 102 -4.82 2.43 -13.05
C LEU A 102 -5.25 3.58 -13.96
N LYS A 103 -4.32 4.42 -14.43
CA LYS A 103 -4.65 5.50 -15.40
C LYS A 103 -5.31 4.95 -16.66
N LYS A 104 -4.82 3.82 -17.19
CA LYS A 104 -5.41 3.19 -18.39
C LYS A 104 -6.87 2.80 -18.21
N VAL A 105 -7.27 2.40 -16.99
CA VAL A 105 -8.65 1.96 -16.70
C VAL A 105 -9.54 3.04 -16.08
N THR A 106 -8.98 4.19 -15.72
CA THR A 106 -9.75 5.29 -15.09
C THR A 106 -9.81 6.57 -15.91
N SER A 107 -8.77 6.84 -16.71
CA SER A 107 -8.66 8.10 -17.47
C SER A 107 -8.49 7.88 -18.97
N GLU A 108 -7.80 6.81 -19.39
CA GLU A 108 -7.52 6.47 -20.78
C GLU A 108 -8.39 5.28 -21.24
N ILE A 109 -9.66 5.31 -20.89
CA ILE A 109 -10.58 4.17 -21.05
C ILE A 109 -10.81 3.85 -22.54
N LYS A 110 -10.46 2.64 -22.94
CA LYS A 110 -10.89 2.04 -24.22
C LYS A 110 -12.22 1.31 -23.98
N ARG A 111 -13.29 1.80 -24.59
CA ARG A 111 -14.65 1.26 -24.45
C ARG A 111 -14.94 0.11 -25.44
N PRO A 112 -15.78 -0.86 -25.09
CA PRO A 112 -16.50 -0.97 -23.81
C PRO A 112 -15.60 -1.47 -22.67
N VAL A 113 -15.83 -0.99 -21.45
CA VAL A 113 -15.11 -1.42 -20.25
C VAL A 113 -16.07 -1.95 -19.18
N THR A 114 -15.73 -3.09 -18.62
CA THR A 114 -16.51 -3.76 -17.57
C THR A 114 -15.71 -3.76 -16.26
N CYS A 115 -16.34 -3.30 -15.19
CA CYS A 115 -15.80 -3.39 -13.83
C CYS A 115 -16.43 -4.55 -13.09
N ILE A 116 -15.62 -5.42 -12.49
CA ILE A 116 -16.08 -6.53 -11.63
C ILE A 116 -15.73 -6.19 -10.18
N ILE A 117 -16.76 -6.11 -9.33
CA ILE A 117 -16.60 -5.76 -7.92
C ILE A 117 -17.10 -6.93 -7.06
N GLY A 118 -16.23 -7.42 -6.17
CA GLY A 118 -16.54 -8.46 -5.22
C GLY A 118 -16.24 -8.09 -3.77
N GLY A 119 -16.86 -8.80 -2.85
CA GLY A 119 -16.64 -8.64 -1.41
C GLY A 119 -17.77 -9.20 -0.58
N SER A 120 -17.60 -9.19 0.74
CA SER A 120 -18.59 -9.69 1.69
C SER A 120 -19.67 -8.64 2.03
N LYS A 121 -19.28 -7.36 2.17
CA LYS A 121 -20.17 -6.28 2.61
C LYS A 121 -20.27 -5.17 1.57
N ILE A 122 -21.48 -4.87 1.10
CA ILE A 122 -21.73 -3.77 0.15
C ILE A 122 -21.54 -2.41 0.82
N SER A 123 -21.92 -2.27 2.10
CA SER A 123 -21.88 -1.01 2.85
C SER A 123 -20.52 -0.35 2.85
N THR A 124 -19.43 -1.14 2.90
CA THR A 124 -18.05 -0.62 2.89
C THR A 124 -17.58 -0.12 1.52
N LYS A 125 -18.30 -0.46 0.45
CA LYS A 125 -17.90 -0.17 -0.94
C LYS A 125 -18.93 0.67 -1.72
N ILE A 126 -20.00 1.11 -1.07
CA ILE A 126 -21.10 1.81 -1.74
C ILE A 126 -20.62 3.11 -2.40
N ASN A 127 -19.75 3.86 -1.73
CA ASN A 127 -19.19 5.10 -2.29
C ASN A 127 -18.25 4.82 -3.47
N LEU A 128 -17.48 3.74 -3.40
CA LEU A 128 -16.66 3.28 -4.52
C LEU A 128 -17.54 2.94 -5.73
N ILE A 129 -18.60 2.17 -5.53
CA ILE A 129 -19.54 1.79 -6.59
C ILE A 129 -20.16 3.03 -7.22
N LYS A 130 -20.65 3.99 -6.42
CA LYS A 130 -21.20 5.26 -6.91
C LYS A 130 -20.21 6.03 -7.79
N ASN A 131 -18.94 6.05 -7.41
CA ASN A 131 -17.89 6.72 -8.18
C ASN A 131 -17.50 5.98 -9.47
N LEU A 132 -17.76 4.68 -9.55
CA LEU A 132 -17.44 3.85 -10.72
C LEU A 132 -18.57 3.84 -11.76
N ILE A 133 -19.84 3.95 -11.33
CA ILE A 133 -21.01 3.93 -12.24
C ILE A 133 -20.84 4.86 -13.45
N PRO A 134 -20.46 6.14 -13.32
CA PRO A 134 -20.33 7.02 -14.48
C PRO A 134 -19.10 6.73 -15.34
N LYS A 135 -18.18 5.89 -14.90
CA LYS A 135 -16.91 5.65 -15.57
C LYS A 135 -16.86 4.36 -16.37
N PHE A 136 -17.74 3.39 -16.09
CA PHE A 136 -17.72 2.06 -16.71
C PHE A 136 -19.01 1.79 -17.45
N ASP A 137 -18.92 1.05 -18.58
CA ASP A 137 -20.08 0.67 -19.36
C ASP A 137 -20.89 -0.42 -18.68
N ASN A 138 -20.21 -1.34 -17.99
CA ASN A 138 -20.83 -2.41 -17.24
C ASN A 138 -20.20 -2.55 -15.85
N ILE A 139 -21.03 -2.83 -14.86
CA ILE A 139 -20.58 -3.19 -13.51
C ILE A 139 -21.16 -4.53 -13.12
N VAL A 140 -20.30 -5.51 -12.89
CA VAL A 140 -20.67 -6.86 -12.44
C VAL A 140 -20.36 -6.96 -10.95
N VAL A 141 -21.40 -7.19 -10.15
CA VAL A 141 -21.24 -7.38 -8.70
C VAL A 141 -21.25 -8.86 -8.38
N VAL A 142 -20.23 -9.33 -7.66
CA VAL A 142 -20.03 -10.75 -7.33
C VAL A 142 -19.84 -10.97 -5.82
N GLY A 143 -19.84 -12.24 -5.40
CA GLY A 143 -19.65 -12.62 -4.00
C GLY A 143 -20.82 -12.21 -3.09
N GLY A 144 -20.55 -12.06 -1.78
CA GLY A 144 -21.57 -11.69 -0.79
C GLY A 144 -22.31 -10.38 -1.10
N MET A 145 -21.65 -9.46 -1.81
CA MET A 145 -22.27 -8.19 -2.23
C MET A 145 -23.41 -8.41 -3.23
N ALA A 146 -23.31 -9.42 -4.11
CA ALA A 146 -24.37 -9.76 -5.05
C ALA A 146 -25.64 -10.22 -4.31
N ASN A 147 -25.47 -10.94 -3.20
CA ASN A 147 -26.60 -11.39 -2.38
C ASN A 147 -27.43 -10.23 -1.81
N ASN A 148 -26.79 -9.13 -1.45
CA ASN A 148 -27.52 -7.93 -1.00
C ASN A 148 -28.43 -7.39 -2.10
N ILE A 149 -27.95 -7.34 -3.34
CA ILE A 149 -28.75 -6.87 -4.50
C ILE A 149 -29.88 -7.85 -4.81
N LEU A 150 -29.58 -9.15 -4.80
CA LEU A 150 -30.57 -10.21 -5.05
C LEU A 150 -31.66 -10.18 -3.97
N SER A 151 -31.29 -10.09 -2.70
CA SER A 151 -32.23 -9.98 -1.58
C SER A 151 -33.10 -8.74 -1.68
N TYR A 152 -32.52 -7.58 -2.03
CA TYR A 152 -33.28 -6.34 -2.25
C TYR A 152 -34.30 -6.48 -3.39
N LYS A 153 -33.99 -7.25 -4.42
CA LYS A 153 -34.91 -7.57 -5.53
C LYS A 153 -35.96 -8.66 -5.18
N GLY A 154 -36.00 -9.09 -3.92
CA GLY A 154 -36.97 -10.09 -3.45
C GLY A 154 -36.56 -11.56 -3.67
N ASN A 155 -35.32 -11.81 -4.12
CA ASN A 155 -34.85 -13.19 -4.30
C ASN A 155 -34.49 -13.83 -2.95
N LEU A 156 -34.86 -15.11 -2.79
CA LEU A 156 -34.45 -15.91 -1.65
C LEU A 156 -32.98 -16.31 -1.79
N ILE A 157 -32.17 -15.89 -0.83
CA ILE A 157 -30.72 -16.16 -0.83
C ILE A 157 -30.32 -17.24 0.20
N GLY A 158 -31.29 -17.87 0.85
CA GLY A 158 -31.07 -18.92 1.84
C GLY A 158 -30.22 -18.45 3.01
N LYS A 159 -29.21 -19.26 3.40
CA LYS A 159 -28.25 -18.96 4.47
C LYS A 159 -27.02 -18.18 4.00
N SER A 160 -27.05 -17.61 2.79
CA SER A 160 -25.91 -16.87 2.24
C SER A 160 -25.68 -15.54 2.99
N ILE A 161 -24.42 -15.12 3.06
CA ILE A 161 -24.02 -13.83 3.68
C ILE A 161 -24.65 -12.67 2.91
N LYS A 162 -25.19 -11.73 3.65
CA LYS A 162 -25.70 -10.45 3.14
C LYS A 162 -25.29 -9.27 4.03
#